data_03cf237af86065ac0d0830e2446cc573
#
_entry.id   03cf237af86065ac0d0830e2446cc573
#
_cell.length_a   1.000
_cell.length_b   1.000
_cell.length_c   1.000
_cell.angle_alpha   90.00
_cell.angle_beta   90.00
_cell.angle_gamma   90.00
#
_symmetry.space_group_name_H-M   'P 1'
#
loop_
_entity.id
_entity.type
_entity.pdbx_description
1 polymer ?
#
loop_
_entity_poly.entity_id
_entity_poly.type
_entity_poly.pdbx_seq_one_letter_code
_entity_poly.pdbx_strand_id
1 'polypeptide(L)'
;MSLPPERLDRFARHIVLPEVGGAGQMALAEKHLVLIGLGGIGSPALQYLAAAGIRRLTLVDDDKVDVSNLQRQTLYNERDVGHGKAISAKRWVTLFDPMLDVEISDRRIDPSRAASLVAGADLVLDGTDNFATRLAVSDACVNAGVPLLSAAVGRFQGQVAAFAGHLPGEACYRCFVGDAFDADDCDTCAEDGMLGAMAGWVGSFAALHAVRVLLDGVSAYGDPQWSKVNLLDGMKPGMRQFTIAKDPECSGCGDKARAG
;
A
#
# COMPACT_ATOMS: atom_id res chain seq x y z
N MET A 1 15.81 -21.88 1.76
CA MET A 1 16.34 -21.72 0.37
C MET A 1 17.42 -20.65 0.39
N SER A 2 18.37 -20.65 -0.57
CA SER A 2 19.36 -19.58 -0.72
C SER A 2 18.97 -18.71 -1.92
N LEU A 3 19.26 -17.42 -1.86
CA LEU A 3 19.11 -16.55 -3.03
C LEU A 3 20.10 -16.97 -4.13
N PRO A 4 19.70 -17.00 -5.41
CA PRO A 4 20.62 -17.21 -6.52
C PRO A 4 21.71 -16.11 -6.56
N PRO A 5 22.93 -16.39 -7.11
CA PRO A 5 24.04 -15.43 -7.11
C PRO A 5 23.66 -14.05 -7.68
N GLU A 6 22.94 -14.01 -8.80
CA GLU A 6 22.47 -12.76 -9.43
C GLU A 6 21.52 -11.93 -8.54
N ARG A 7 20.81 -12.60 -7.64
CA ARG A 7 19.94 -11.91 -6.65
C ARG A 7 20.76 -11.41 -5.46
N LEU A 8 21.84 -12.10 -5.10
CA LEU A 8 22.75 -11.63 -4.04
C LEU A 8 23.40 -10.29 -4.42
N ASP A 9 23.88 -10.16 -5.64
CA ASP A 9 24.46 -8.91 -6.14
C ASP A 9 23.42 -7.78 -6.17
N ARG A 10 22.21 -8.06 -6.67
CA ARG A 10 21.13 -7.08 -6.74
C ARG A 10 20.74 -6.53 -5.37
N PHE A 11 20.69 -7.40 -4.36
CA PHE A 11 20.26 -7.04 -3.00
C PHE A 11 21.42 -6.86 -2.00
N ALA A 12 22.67 -6.81 -2.46
CA ALA A 12 23.84 -6.70 -1.59
C ALA A 12 23.71 -5.55 -0.57
N ARG A 13 23.12 -4.41 -0.98
CA ARG A 13 22.91 -3.25 -0.10
C ARG A 13 21.84 -3.45 0.98
N HIS A 14 20.87 -4.33 0.76
CA HIS A 14 19.91 -4.73 1.80
C HIS A 14 20.51 -5.77 2.74
N ILE A 15 21.25 -6.73 2.19
CA ILE A 15 21.82 -7.87 2.93
C ILE A 15 22.87 -7.41 3.94
N VAL A 16 23.63 -6.36 3.65
CA VAL A 16 24.63 -5.80 4.57
C VAL A 16 24.03 -4.97 5.71
N LEU A 17 22.74 -4.62 5.67
CA LEU A 17 22.05 -3.99 6.79
C LEU A 17 21.78 -5.04 7.87
N PRO A 18 22.32 -4.92 9.10
CA PRO A 18 22.11 -5.92 10.15
C PRO A 18 20.63 -6.11 10.49
N GLU A 19 19.82 -5.06 10.34
CA GLU A 19 18.39 -5.04 10.64
C GLU A 19 17.55 -5.81 9.61
N VAL A 20 18.05 -6.00 8.40
CA VAL A 20 17.39 -6.76 7.32
C VAL A 20 18.07 -8.11 7.12
N GLY A 21 19.35 -8.06 6.79
CA GLY A 21 20.20 -9.23 6.58
C GLY A 21 19.75 -10.13 5.43
N GLY A 22 20.43 -11.26 5.27
CA GLY A 22 20.06 -12.28 4.30
C GLY A 22 18.72 -12.94 4.60
N ALA A 23 18.37 -13.09 5.88
CA ALA A 23 17.08 -13.67 6.29
C ALA A 23 15.90 -12.79 5.88
N GLY A 24 15.98 -11.48 6.15
CA GLY A 24 14.94 -10.53 5.72
C GLY A 24 14.79 -10.48 4.21
N GLN A 25 15.90 -10.47 3.45
CA GLN A 25 15.83 -10.46 2.00
C GLN A 25 15.23 -11.77 1.42
N MET A 26 15.52 -12.92 2.03
CA MET A 26 14.89 -14.18 1.65
C MET A 26 13.39 -14.17 1.96
N ALA A 27 13.00 -13.63 3.11
CA ALA A 27 11.58 -13.52 3.45
C ALA A 27 10.82 -12.64 2.45
N LEU A 28 11.35 -11.47 2.07
CA LEU A 28 10.73 -10.61 1.04
C LEU A 28 10.55 -11.35 -0.29
N ALA A 29 11.50 -12.22 -0.65
CA ALA A 29 11.44 -13.03 -1.87
C ALA A 29 10.34 -14.11 -1.86
N GLU A 30 9.61 -14.29 -0.77
CA GLU A 30 8.48 -15.23 -0.66
C GLU A 30 7.14 -14.48 -0.49
N LYS A 31 7.17 -13.16 -0.29
CA LYS A 31 5.99 -12.35 0.02
C LYS A 31 5.13 -12.03 -1.20
N HIS A 32 3.82 -11.94 -0.93
CA HIS A 32 2.80 -11.46 -1.86
C HIS A 32 2.21 -10.14 -1.36
N LEU A 33 2.34 -9.07 -2.14
CA LEU A 33 1.76 -7.78 -1.85
C LEU A 33 0.71 -7.41 -2.91
N VAL A 34 -0.46 -6.99 -2.45
CA VAL A 34 -1.51 -6.40 -3.30
C VAL A 34 -1.41 -4.88 -3.19
N LEU A 35 -1.17 -4.21 -4.32
CA LEU A 35 -1.12 -2.75 -4.42
C LEU A 35 -2.36 -2.25 -5.14
N ILE A 36 -3.20 -1.51 -4.42
CA ILE A 36 -4.47 -0.96 -4.92
C ILE A 36 -4.31 0.55 -5.11
N GLY A 37 -4.60 1.01 -6.32
CA GLY A 37 -4.35 2.39 -6.75
C GLY A 37 -2.89 2.58 -7.20
N LEU A 38 -2.70 2.84 -8.49
CA LEU A 38 -1.39 3.07 -9.12
C LEU A 38 -1.22 4.53 -9.51
N GLY A 39 -1.88 5.41 -8.77
CA GLY A 39 -1.83 6.86 -8.92
C GLY A 39 -0.60 7.50 -8.28
N GLY A 40 -0.77 8.70 -7.71
CA GLY A 40 0.32 9.51 -7.15
C GLY A 40 1.07 8.84 -6.00
N ILE A 41 0.41 7.99 -5.21
CA ILE A 41 1.03 7.22 -4.13
C ILE A 41 1.55 5.88 -4.64
N GLY A 42 0.71 5.13 -5.35
CA GLY A 42 1.04 3.76 -5.76
C GLY A 42 2.18 3.70 -6.77
N SER A 43 2.32 4.67 -7.66
CA SER A 43 3.41 4.68 -8.65
C SER A 43 4.81 4.78 -8.01
N PRO A 44 5.12 5.71 -7.10
CA PRO A 44 6.41 5.71 -6.41
C PRO A 44 6.55 4.54 -5.42
N ALA A 45 5.47 4.11 -4.76
CA ALA A 45 5.50 2.95 -3.88
C ALA A 45 5.91 1.69 -4.66
N LEU A 46 5.32 1.44 -5.83
CA LEU A 46 5.63 0.29 -6.67
C LEU A 46 7.11 0.21 -7.05
N GLN A 47 7.73 1.36 -7.38
CA GLN A 47 9.14 1.39 -7.75
C GLN A 47 10.04 0.85 -6.64
N TYR A 48 9.80 1.25 -5.38
CA TYR A 48 10.58 0.77 -4.24
C TYR A 48 10.19 -0.63 -3.78
N LEU A 49 8.92 -1.03 -3.89
CA LEU A 49 8.47 -2.38 -3.55
C LEU A 49 9.03 -3.42 -4.53
N ALA A 50 9.03 -3.13 -5.82
CA ALA A 50 9.69 -3.97 -6.82
C ALA A 50 11.21 -4.05 -6.58
N ALA A 51 11.84 -2.89 -6.26
CA ALA A 51 13.27 -2.83 -5.93
C ALA A 51 13.61 -3.56 -4.63
N ALA A 52 12.69 -3.68 -3.68
CA ALA A 52 12.88 -4.45 -2.45
C ALA A 52 12.91 -5.97 -2.68
N GLY A 53 12.44 -6.44 -3.84
CA GLY A 53 12.48 -7.85 -4.21
C GLY A 53 11.32 -8.67 -3.63
N ILE A 54 10.17 -8.03 -3.42
CA ILE A 54 8.93 -8.73 -3.06
C ILE A 54 8.53 -9.62 -4.23
N ARG A 55 8.40 -10.92 -3.97
CA ARG A 55 8.28 -11.95 -5.01
C ARG A 55 7.06 -11.78 -5.89
N ARG A 56 5.89 -11.55 -5.31
CA ARG A 56 4.62 -11.49 -6.02
C ARG A 56 3.93 -10.15 -5.78
N LEU A 57 3.53 -9.51 -6.86
CA LEU A 57 2.82 -8.25 -6.85
C LEU A 57 1.49 -8.40 -7.60
N THR A 58 0.38 -8.10 -6.93
CA THR A 58 -0.91 -7.91 -7.61
C THR A 58 -1.19 -6.43 -7.70
N LEU A 59 -1.24 -5.89 -8.91
CA LEU A 59 -1.41 -4.46 -9.21
C LEU A 59 -2.85 -4.20 -9.64
N VAL A 60 -3.54 -3.32 -8.92
CA VAL A 60 -4.97 -3.07 -9.12
C VAL A 60 -5.22 -1.59 -9.40
N ASP A 61 -5.71 -1.28 -10.59
CA ASP A 61 -6.13 0.08 -10.99
C ASP A 61 -6.98 -0.02 -12.26
N ASP A 62 -8.16 0.58 -12.30
CA ASP A 62 -9.09 0.57 -13.42
C ASP A 62 -9.00 1.80 -14.32
N ASP A 63 -8.13 2.76 -13.98
CA ASP A 63 -7.93 3.98 -14.72
C ASP A 63 -6.96 3.82 -15.89
N LYS A 64 -6.98 4.84 -16.76
CA LYS A 64 -5.98 5.06 -17.80
C LYS A 64 -5.00 6.16 -17.39
N VAL A 65 -3.82 6.12 -17.96
CA VAL A 65 -2.84 7.19 -17.82
C VAL A 65 -3.34 8.42 -18.59
N ASP A 66 -3.36 9.57 -17.92
CA ASP A 66 -3.69 10.88 -18.51
C ASP A 66 -2.50 11.82 -18.39
N VAL A 67 -2.39 12.78 -19.32
CA VAL A 67 -1.32 13.79 -19.30
C VAL A 67 -1.28 14.56 -17.98
N SER A 68 -2.45 14.89 -17.42
CA SER A 68 -2.59 15.57 -16.13
C SER A 68 -2.06 14.76 -14.94
N ASN A 69 -1.83 13.46 -15.12
CA ASN A 69 -1.26 12.58 -14.10
C ASN A 69 0.26 12.65 -14.03
N LEU A 70 0.94 12.95 -15.14
CA LEU A 70 2.40 12.79 -15.28
C LEU A 70 3.21 13.64 -14.31
N GLN A 71 2.64 14.75 -13.82
CA GLN A 71 3.31 15.63 -12.86
C GLN A 71 3.49 14.99 -11.46
N ARG A 72 2.78 13.87 -11.15
CA ARG A 72 2.86 13.17 -9.85
C ARG A 72 2.93 11.65 -9.94
N GLN A 73 2.69 11.08 -11.11
CA GLN A 73 2.72 9.62 -11.36
C GLN A 73 3.94 9.28 -12.22
N THR A 74 5.13 9.47 -11.66
CA THR A 74 6.42 9.40 -12.36
C THR A 74 6.82 8.01 -12.86
N LEU A 75 6.03 7.00 -12.58
CA LEU A 75 6.15 5.66 -13.17
C LEU A 75 5.84 5.70 -14.68
N TYR A 76 4.93 6.57 -15.08
CA TYR A 76 4.43 6.69 -16.44
C TYR A 76 5.11 7.83 -17.21
N ASN A 77 5.02 7.76 -18.52
CA ASN A 77 5.52 8.77 -19.43
C ASN A 77 4.50 9.02 -20.56
N GLU A 78 4.77 9.96 -21.47
CA GLU A 78 3.83 10.34 -22.54
C GLU A 78 3.43 9.17 -23.45
N ARG A 79 4.26 8.13 -23.60
CA ARG A 79 3.92 6.95 -24.41
C ARG A 79 2.89 6.05 -23.72
N ASP A 80 2.68 6.24 -22.43
CA ASP A 80 1.69 5.48 -21.64
C ASP A 80 0.31 6.13 -21.67
N VAL A 81 0.20 7.38 -22.12
CA VAL A 81 -1.08 8.12 -22.16
C VAL A 81 -2.12 7.35 -22.97
N GLY A 82 -3.31 7.18 -22.37
CA GLY A 82 -4.42 6.41 -22.92
C GLY A 82 -4.37 4.90 -22.65
N HIS A 83 -3.24 4.36 -22.17
CA HIS A 83 -3.14 2.95 -21.76
C HIS A 83 -3.59 2.77 -20.30
N GLY A 84 -4.07 1.57 -19.97
CA GLY A 84 -4.43 1.23 -18.58
C GLY A 84 -3.22 1.34 -17.63
N LYS A 85 -3.42 1.95 -16.45
CA LYS A 85 -2.36 2.13 -15.44
C LYS A 85 -1.79 0.79 -15.00
N ALA A 86 -2.64 -0.21 -14.71
CA ALA A 86 -2.20 -1.55 -14.29
C ALA A 86 -1.33 -2.23 -15.35
N ILE A 87 -1.70 -2.11 -16.65
CA ILE A 87 -0.95 -2.68 -17.77
C ILE A 87 0.42 -2.00 -17.91
N SER A 88 0.46 -0.65 -17.85
CA SER A 88 1.69 0.13 -17.95
C SER A 88 2.63 -0.15 -16.76
N ALA A 89 2.07 -0.26 -15.56
CA ALA A 89 2.82 -0.61 -14.35
C ALA A 89 3.41 -2.03 -14.45
N LYS A 90 2.64 -3.02 -14.87
CA LYS A 90 3.16 -4.38 -15.09
C LYS A 90 4.31 -4.38 -16.10
N ARG A 91 4.17 -3.68 -17.22
CA ARG A 91 5.24 -3.54 -18.21
C ARG A 91 6.51 -2.97 -17.58
N TRP A 92 6.38 -1.92 -16.78
CA TRP A 92 7.49 -1.31 -16.07
C TRP A 92 8.19 -2.30 -15.14
N VAL A 93 7.43 -3.02 -14.29
CA VAL A 93 8.00 -4.01 -13.37
C VAL A 93 8.71 -5.14 -14.13
N THR A 94 8.10 -5.65 -15.19
CA THR A 94 8.70 -6.74 -16.00
C THR A 94 10.02 -6.33 -16.65
N LEU A 95 10.15 -5.06 -17.07
CA LEU A 95 11.41 -4.51 -17.60
C LEU A 95 12.43 -4.25 -16.50
N PHE A 96 11.97 -3.84 -15.32
CA PHE A 96 12.83 -3.53 -14.18
C PHE A 96 13.42 -4.80 -13.54
N ASP A 97 12.58 -5.82 -13.31
CA ASP A 97 12.98 -7.11 -12.74
C ASP A 97 12.07 -8.23 -13.28
N PRO A 98 12.52 -8.95 -14.32
CA PRO A 98 11.72 -10.00 -14.95
C PRO A 98 11.49 -11.23 -14.07
N MET A 99 12.13 -11.33 -12.91
CA MET A 99 11.94 -12.43 -11.96
C MET A 99 10.76 -12.21 -11.01
N LEU A 100 10.18 -11.00 -10.99
CA LEU A 100 8.99 -10.72 -10.17
C LEU A 100 7.74 -11.29 -10.85
N ASP A 101 6.90 -11.95 -10.06
CA ASP A 101 5.60 -12.43 -10.49
C ASP A 101 4.56 -11.30 -10.37
N VAL A 102 4.01 -10.86 -11.50
CA VAL A 102 3.11 -9.69 -11.54
C VAL A 102 1.77 -10.07 -12.15
N GLU A 103 0.75 -10.04 -11.31
CA GLU A 103 -0.64 -10.10 -11.72
C GLU A 103 -1.25 -8.70 -11.79
N ILE A 104 -2.28 -8.51 -12.63
CA ILE A 104 -3.01 -7.24 -12.72
C ILE A 104 -4.51 -7.44 -12.60
N SER A 105 -5.19 -6.44 -12.07
CA SER A 105 -6.63 -6.28 -12.15
C SER A 105 -6.94 -4.85 -12.61
N ASP A 106 -7.60 -4.73 -13.77
CA ASP A 106 -7.98 -3.47 -14.41
C ASP A 106 -9.49 -3.18 -14.27
N ARG A 107 -10.09 -3.68 -13.21
CA ARG A 107 -11.53 -3.53 -12.96
C ARG A 107 -11.77 -2.85 -11.62
N ARG A 108 -12.79 -2.04 -11.58
CA ARG A 108 -13.24 -1.36 -10.36
C ARG A 108 -13.48 -2.34 -9.22
N ILE A 109 -13.11 -1.94 -8.02
CA ILE A 109 -13.28 -2.75 -6.82
C ILE A 109 -14.69 -2.55 -6.26
N ASP A 110 -15.36 -3.67 -6.07
CA ASP A 110 -16.57 -3.82 -5.25
C ASP A 110 -16.26 -4.76 -4.06
N PRO A 111 -17.14 -4.91 -3.05
CA PRO A 111 -16.86 -5.75 -1.89
C PRO A 111 -16.50 -7.20 -2.22
N SER A 112 -17.16 -7.83 -3.23
CA SER A 112 -16.88 -9.21 -3.62
C SER A 112 -15.50 -9.36 -4.26
N ARG A 113 -15.11 -8.36 -5.03
CA ARG A 113 -13.81 -8.28 -5.66
C ARG A 113 -12.70 -7.99 -4.63
N ALA A 114 -12.95 -7.09 -3.69
CA ALA A 114 -12.01 -6.83 -2.60
C ALA A 114 -11.67 -8.13 -1.87
N ALA A 115 -12.65 -8.94 -1.50
CA ALA A 115 -12.43 -10.22 -0.84
C ALA A 115 -11.55 -11.18 -1.67
N SER A 116 -11.79 -11.28 -2.99
CA SER A 116 -10.98 -12.14 -3.86
C SER A 116 -9.55 -11.62 -4.08
N LEU A 117 -9.37 -10.31 -4.12
CA LEU A 117 -8.06 -9.69 -4.33
C LEU A 117 -7.13 -9.82 -3.11
N VAL A 118 -7.70 -9.68 -1.89
CA VAL A 118 -6.89 -9.74 -0.67
C VAL A 118 -6.57 -11.17 -0.23
N ALA A 119 -7.29 -12.16 -0.73
CA ALA A 119 -7.12 -13.55 -0.32
C ALA A 119 -5.70 -14.06 -0.60
N GLY A 120 -5.02 -14.52 0.44
CA GLY A 120 -3.67 -15.07 0.34
C GLY A 120 -2.56 -14.03 0.15
N ALA A 121 -2.85 -12.74 0.31
CA ALA A 121 -1.82 -11.72 0.38
C ALA A 121 -1.17 -11.68 1.77
N ASP A 122 0.11 -11.34 1.83
CA ASP A 122 0.80 -11.03 3.09
C ASP A 122 0.56 -9.57 3.54
N LEU A 123 0.25 -8.69 2.59
CA LEU A 123 -0.04 -7.28 2.84
C LEU A 123 -0.86 -6.69 1.69
N VAL A 124 -1.82 -5.85 2.03
CA VAL A 124 -2.48 -4.94 1.07
C VAL A 124 -2.00 -3.52 1.32
N LEU A 125 -1.53 -2.83 0.27
CA LEU A 125 -1.29 -1.39 0.29
C LEU A 125 -2.37 -0.70 -0.52
N ASP A 126 -3.15 0.16 0.14
CA ASP A 126 -4.21 0.95 -0.47
C ASP A 126 -3.77 2.42 -0.58
N GLY A 127 -3.56 2.86 -1.82
CA GLY A 127 -3.26 4.24 -2.19
C GLY A 127 -4.36 4.88 -3.03
N THR A 128 -5.61 4.39 -2.93
CA THR A 128 -6.75 4.96 -3.65
C THR A 128 -7.22 6.28 -3.03
N ASP A 129 -8.00 7.03 -3.77
CA ASP A 129 -8.64 8.28 -3.36
C ASP A 129 -10.15 8.13 -3.15
N ASN A 130 -10.72 6.96 -3.43
CA ASN A 130 -12.14 6.69 -3.28
C ASN A 130 -12.45 6.04 -1.92
N PHE A 131 -13.28 6.69 -1.14
CA PHE A 131 -13.58 6.27 0.22
C PHE A 131 -14.33 4.93 0.30
N ALA A 132 -15.30 4.70 -0.58
CA ALA A 132 -16.04 3.43 -0.62
C ALA A 132 -15.12 2.24 -0.92
N THR A 133 -14.16 2.42 -1.84
CA THR A 133 -13.13 1.42 -2.12
C THR A 133 -12.28 1.14 -0.89
N ARG A 134 -11.82 2.17 -0.17
CA ARG A 134 -11.01 2.02 1.05
C ARG A 134 -11.73 1.22 2.13
N LEU A 135 -13.01 1.50 2.34
CA LEU A 135 -13.83 0.74 3.31
C LEU A 135 -14.00 -0.72 2.89
N ALA A 136 -14.34 -0.99 1.62
CA ALA A 136 -14.49 -2.34 1.11
C ALA A 136 -13.19 -3.16 1.21
N VAL A 137 -12.04 -2.54 0.91
CA VAL A 137 -10.72 -3.17 1.06
C VAL A 137 -10.39 -3.43 2.53
N SER A 138 -10.65 -2.46 3.41
CA SER A 138 -10.43 -2.64 4.86
C SER A 138 -11.25 -3.80 5.43
N ASP A 139 -12.53 -3.88 5.09
CA ASP A 139 -13.41 -4.96 5.55
C ASP A 139 -12.94 -6.32 5.04
N ALA A 140 -12.57 -6.38 3.76
CA ALA A 140 -12.02 -7.59 3.16
C ALA A 140 -10.71 -8.04 3.86
N CYS A 141 -9.83 -7.10 4.18
CA CYS A 141 -8.59 -7.38 4.91
C CYS A 141 -8.87 -7.92 6.31
N VAL A 142 -9.78 -7.31 7.06
CA VAL A 142 -10.18 -7.82 8.39
C VAL A 142 -10.73 -9.24 8.30
N ASN A 143 -11.63 -9.50 7.35
CA ASN A 143 -12.26 -10.80 7.17
C ASN A 143 -11.27 -11.88 6.71
N ALA A 144 -10.30 -11.51 5.88
CA ALA A 144 -9.27 -12.44 5.38
C ALA A 144 -8.10 -12.65 6.35
N GLY A 145 -8.01 -11.87 7.45
CA GLY A 145 -6.86 -11.91 8.35
C GLY A 145 -5.58 -11.33 7.74
N VAL A 146 -5.72 -10.40 6.78
CA VAL A 146 -4.61 -9.78 6.05
C VAL A 146 -4.39 -8.34 6.57
N PRO A 147 -3.16 -7.91 6.86
CA PRO A 147 -2.88 -6.53 7.24
C PRO A 147 -3.11 -5.56 6.09
N LEU A 148 -3.56 -4.35 6.43
CA LEU A 148 -3.76 -3.23 5.52
C LEU A 148 -2.80 -2.10 5.83
N LEU A 149 -2.06 -1.63 4.83
CA LEU A 149 -1.35 -0.36 4.87
C LEU A 149 -2.14 0.66 4.04
N SER A 150 -2.73 1.64 4.71
CA SER A 150 -3.50 2.71 4.06
C SER A 150 -2.65 3.96 3.91
N ALA A 151 -2.66 4.56 2.72
CA ALA A 151 -1.95 5.79 2.44
C ALA A 151 -2.86 6.80 1.74
N ALA A 152 -2.77 8.07 2.12
CA ALA A 152 -3.52 9.16 1.49
C ALA A 152 -2.65 10.41 1.40
N VAL A 153 -2.92 11.25 0.41
CA VAL A 153 -2.23 12.50 0.18
C VAL A 153 -3.19 13.56 -0.38
N GLY A 154 -3.06 14.78 0.07
CA GLY A 154 -3.76 15.95 -0.47
C GLY A 154 -2.90 17.20 -0.28
N ARG A 155 -2.92 18.11 -1.25
CA ARG A 155 -2.17 19.36 -1.24
C ARG A 155 -0.70 19.19 -0.80
N PHE A 156 -0.39 19.49 0.45
CA PHE A 156 0.93 19.38 1.08
C PHE A 156 0.93 18.46 2.29
N GLN A 157 -0.09 17.63 2.46
CA GLN A 157 -0.21 16.72 3.60
C GLN A 157 -0.37 15.28 3.13
N GLY A 158 0.17 14.36 3.90
CA GLY A 158 0.01 12.93 3.66
C GLY A 158 -0.19 12.16 4.96
N GLN A 159 -0.76 10.98 4.83
CA GLN A 159 -0.89 10.05 5.94
C GLN A 159 -0.58 8.63 5.49
N VAL A 160 0.06 7.87 6.38
CA VAL A 160 0.32 6.44 6.18
C VAL A 160 0.10 5.73 7.51
N ALA A 161 -0.68 4.65 7.49
CA ALA A 161 -0.99 3.87 8.68
C ALA A 161 -1.12 2.38 8.36
N ALA A 162 -0.59 1.53 9.26
CA ALA A 162 -0.77 0.09 9.19
C ALA A 162 -1.88 -0.36 10.16
N PHE A 163 -2.82 -1.14 9.64
CA PHE A 163 -3.98 -1.65 10.36
C PHE A 163 -4.01 -3.17 10.34
N ALA A 164 -4.28 -3.77 11.50
CA ALA A 164 -4.43 -5.22 11.65
C ALA A 164 -5.69 -5.54 12.47
N GLY A 165 -6.84 -4.99 12.06
CA GLY A 165 -8.11 -5.12 12.78
C GLY A 165 -8.53 -6.57 13.07
N HIS A 166 -7.94 -7.56 12.39
CA HIS A 166 -8.10 -8.98 12.68
C HIS A 166 -7.33 -9.44 13.94
N LEU A 167 -6.34 -8.68 14.39
CA LEU A 167 -5.59 -8.99 15.62
C LEU A 167 -6.29 -8.44 16.86
N PRO A 168 -6.16 -9.11 18.02
CA PRO A 168 -6.69 -8.62 19.28
C PRO A 168 -6.06 -7.27 19.67
N GLY A 169 -6.90 -6.30 20.03
CA GLY A 169 -6.45 -4.97 20.47
C GLY A 169 -6.07 -4.00 19.34
N GLU A 170 -5.89 -4.47 18.10
CA GLU A 170 -5.48 -3.63 16.99
C GLU A 170 -6.68 -3.05 16.24
N ALA A 171 -6.58 -1.77 15.83
CA ALA A 171 -7.60 -1.07 15.07
C ALA A 171 -7.63 -1.50 13.61
N CYS A 172 -8.79 -1.38 12.95
CA CYS A 172 -8.91 -1.39 11.51
C CYS A 172 -9.06 0.05 10.96
N TYR A 173 -9.14 0.21 9.64
CA TYR A 173 -9.32 1.51 9.01
C TYR A 173 -10.63 2.20 9.44
N ARG A 174 -11.73 1.43 9.65
CA ARG A 174 -12.99 2.00 10.16
C ARG A 174 -12.88 2.57 11.58
N CYS A 175 -12.05 2.00 12.46
CA CYS A 175 -11.78 2.61 13.77
C CYS A 175 -11.16 4.01 13.64
N PHE A 176 -10.44 4.28 12.56
CA PHE A 176 -9.81 5.57 12.27
C PHE A 176 -10.77 6.59 11.66
N VAL A 177 -11.56 6.16 10.66
CA VAL A 177 -12.38 7.09 9.86
C VAL A 177 -13.85 7.08 10.24
N GLY A 178 -14.34 6.05 10.94
CA GLY A 178 -15.77 5.84 11.24
C GLY A 178 -16.53 5.29 10.03
N ASP A 179 -17.87 5.21 10.21
CA ASP A 179 -18.82 4.75 9.19
C ASP A 179 -19.54 5.89 8.47
N ALA A 180 -19.46 7.10 9.02
CA ALA A 180 -20.32 8.24 8.67
C ALA A 180 -19.64 9.16 7.65
N PHE A 181 -19.29 8.64 6.49
CA PHE A 181 -18.98 9.50 5.35
C PHE A 181 -20.02 9.22 4.26
N ASP A 182 -20.87 10.21 3.97
CA ASP A 182 -21.61 10.25 2.73
C ASP A 182 -20.58 10.27 1.58
N ALA A 183 -20.77 9.35 0.63
CA ALA A 183 -19.86 9.19 -0.50
C ALA A 183 -19.69 10.48 -1.33
N ASP A 184 -20.65 11.39 -1.21
CA ASP A 184 -20.69 12.66 -1.93
C ASP A 184 -19.75 13.75 -1.35
N ASP A 185 -19.31 13.64 -0.09
CA ASP A 185 -18.46 14.66 0.55
C ASP A 185 -16.94 14.45 0.31
N CYS A 186 -16.53 13.35 -0.29
CA CYS A 186 -15.10 12.98 -0.41
C CYS A 186 -14.47 13.20 -1.79
N ASP A 187 -15.21 13.67 -2.79
CA ASP A 187 -14.68 13.93 -4.15
C ASP A 187 -13.79 15.19 -4.24
N THR A 188 -13.62 15.93 -3.15
CA THR A 188 -12.91 17.22 -3.15
C THR A 188 -11.39 17.13 -3.19
N CYS A 189 -10.78 15.97 -2.91
CA CYS A 189 -9.31 15.85 -2.92
C CYS A 189 -8.68 16.05 -4.31
N ALA A 190 -9.39 15.73 -5.38
CA ALA A 190 -8.90 15.92 -6.74
C ALA A 190 -8.94 17.41 -7.17
N GLU A 191 -9.90 18.18 -6.64
CA GLU A 191 -10.08 19.60 -6.95
C GLU A 191 -9.08 20.50 -6.21
N ASP A 192 -8.60 20.09 -5.03
CA ASP A 192 -7.70 20.87 -4.18
C ASP A 192 -6.26 20.97 -4.67
N GLY A 193 -5.89 20.18 -5.68
CA GLY A 193 -4.53 20.10 -6.20
C GLY A 193 -3.57 19.31 -5.31
N MET A 194 -2.41 18.94 -5.87
CA MET A 194 -1.40 18.15 -5.19
C MET A 194 -0.01 18.42 -5.74
N LEU A 195 0.96 18.67 -4.86
CA LEU A 195 2.35 18.74 -5.26
C LEU A 195 2.90 17.32 -5.49
N GLY A 196 3.42 17.03 -6.70
CA GLY A 196 3.89 15.69 -7.07
C GLY A 196 4.95 15.14 -6.12
N ALA A 197 5.88 15.97 -5.64
CA ALA A 197 6.88 15.54 -4.65
C ALA A 197 6.27 15.09 -3.32
N MET A 198 5.11 15.64 -2.93
CA MET A 198 4.39 15.19 -1.73
C MET A 198 3.85 13.78 -1.91
N ALA A 199 3.26 13.50 -3.08
CA ALA A 199 2.81 12.16 -3.43
C ALA A 199 3.98 11.16 -3.46
N GLY A 200 5.12 11.57 -4.02
CA GLY A 200 6.37 10.79 -4.01
C GLY A 200 6.86 10.48 -2.60
N TRP A 201 6.83 11.47 -1.69
CA TRP A 201 7.22 11.27 -0.29
C TRP A 201 6.30 10.26 0.41
N VAL A 202 4.98 10.43 0.29
CA VAL A 202 4.00 9.50 0.88
C VAL A 202 4.17 8.09 0.32
N GLY A 203 4.32 7.94 -1.00
CA GLY A 203 4.49 6.63 -1.63
C GLY A 203 5.79 5.93 -1.23
N SER A 204 6.90 6.67 -1.15
CA SER A 204 8.18 6.13 -0.70
C SER A 204 8.14 5.73 0.77
N PHE A 205 7.47 6.53 1.62
CA PHE A 205 7.27 6.21 3.03
C PHE A 205 6.34 5.00 3.21
N ALA A 206 5.29 4.89 2.39
CA ALA A 206 4.42 3.71 2.38
C ALA A 206 5.18 2.44 1.98
N ALA A 207 6.06 2.51 0.98
CA ALA A 207 6.92 1.38 0.61
C ALA A 207 7.88 0.97 1.73
N LEU A 208 8.51 1.95 2.40
CA LEU A 208 9.36 1.71 3.56
C LEU A 208 8.58 1.01 4.70
N HIS A 209 7.36 1.48 4.96
CA HIS A 209 6.49 0.89 5.99
C HIS A 209 5.99 -0.50 5.59
N ALA A 210 5.69 -0.73 4.31
CA ALA A 210 5.30 -2.05 3.80
C ALA A 210 6.41 -3.09 4.05
N VAL A 211 7.67 -2.75 3.82
CA VAL A 211 8.81 -3.63 4.13
C VAL A 211 8.87 -3.96 5.61
N ARG A 212 8.61 -2.99 6.51
CA ARG A 212 8.55 -3.22 7.97
C ARG A 212 7.46 -4.23 8.34
N VAL A 213 6.28 -4.09 7.73
CA VAL A 213 5.15 -5.02 7.95
C VAL A 213 5.50 -6.42 7.45
N LEU A 214 6.05 -6.53 6.25
CA LEU A 214 6.38 -7.82 5.64
C LEU A 214 7.53 -8.56 6.34
N LEU A 215 8.35 -7.86 7.10
CA LEU A 215 9.45 -8.42 7.88
C LEU A 215 9.11 -8.61 9.36
N ASP A 216 7.85 -8.41 9.76
CA ASP A 216 7.41 -8.65 11.13
C ASP A 216 7.70 -10.09 11.58
N GLY A 217 8.28 -10.23 12.76
CA GLY A 217 8.72 -11.52 13.29
C GLY A 217 9.88 -12.20 12.56
N VAL A 218 10.45 -11.56 11.52
CA VAL A 218 11.55 -12.12 10.71
C VAL A 218 12.87 -11.44 10.99
N SER A 219 12.88 -10.12 11.10
CA SER A 219 14.10 -9.34 11.25
C SER A 219 13.93 -8.20 12.25
N ALA A 220 15.05 -7.62 12.71
CA ALA A 220 15.01 -6.49 13.65
C ALA A 220 14.36 -5.22 13.05
N TYR A 221 14.27 -5.12 11.72
CA TYR A 221 13.55 -4.05 11.04
C TYR A 221 12.04 -4.26 11.06
N GLY A 222 11.57 -5.49 11.25
CA GLY A 222 10.16 -5.85 11.30
C GLY A 222 9.46 -5.30 12.54
N ASP A 223 8.86 -4.12 12.39
CA ASP A 223 8.01 -3.47 13.40
C ASP A 223 6.88 -2.75 12.67
N PRO A 224 5.71 -3.39 12.56
CA PRO A 224 4.58 -2.88 11.79
C PRO A 224 4.02 -1.55 12.28
N GLN A 225 4.22 -1.19 13.54
CA GLN A 225 3.63 0.00 14.16
C GLN A 225 2.10 0.02 13.99
N TRP A 226 1.46 -1.12 14.33
CA TRP A 226 0.01 -1.27 14.18
C TRP A 226 -0.76 -0.12 14.82
N SER A 227 -1.87 0.24 14.20
CA SER A 227 -2.80 1.28 14.66
C SER A 227 -2.17 2.67 14.83
N LYS A 228 -0.96 2.91 14.31
CA LYS A 228 -0.29 4.21 14.35
C LYS A 228 -0.41 4.92 13.01
N VAL A 229 -0.97 6.12 13.06
CA VAL A 229 -1.09 7.03 11.90
C VAL A 229 0.09 7.98 11.88
N ASN A 230 0.84 7.97 10.78
CA ASN A 230 1.92 8.91 10.51
C ASN A 230 1.37 10.03 9.62
N LEU A 231 1.41 11.27 10.10
CA LEU A 231 1.06 12.48 9.36
C LEU A 231 2.34 13.16 8.85
N LEU A 232 2.42 13.33 7.55
CA LEU A 232 3.52 14.01 6.85
C LEU A 232 3.06 15.43 6.50
N ASP A 233 3.86 16.45 6.83
CA ASP A 233 3.55 17.86 6.57
C ASP A 233 4.62 18.47 5.66
N GLY A 234 4.27 18.74 4.41
CA GLY A 234 5.15 19.33 3.43
C GLY A 234 5.26 20.86 3.52
N MET A 235 4.36 21.54 4.25
CA MET A 235 4.45 23.00 4.48
C MET A 235 5.43 23.32 5.62
N LYS A 236 5.47 22.45 6.63
CA LYS A 236 6.43 22.48 7.74
C LYS A 236 7.10 21.13 7.81
N PRO A 237 8.16 20.87 7.00
CA PRO A 237 8.69 19.53 6.82
C PRO A 237 8.89 18.79 8.13
N GLY A 238 8.12 17.73 8.32
CA GLY A 238 8.10 16.96 9.55
C GLY A 238 7.07 15.84 9.51
N MET A 239 7.15 15.00 10.52
CA MET A 239 6.24 13.87 10.69
C MET A 239 5.73 13.86 12.14
N ARG A 240 4.44 13.65 12.30
CA ARG A 240 3.80 13.39 13.61
C ARG A 240 3.13 12.04 13.59
N GLN A 241 3.11 11.37 14.72
CA GLN A 241 2.50 10.06 14.88
C GLN A 241 1.51 10.09 16.05
N PHE A 242 0.37 9.41 15.88
CA PHE A 242 -0.59 9.15 16.95
C PHE A 242 -1.18 7.75 16.80
N THR A 243 -1.69 7.19 17.90
CA THR A 243 -2.27 5.84 17.92
C THR A 243 -3.79 5.92 17.87
N ILE A 244 -4.39 5.06 17.05
CA ILE A 244 -5.83 4.83 16.99
C ILE A 244 -6.18 3.69 17.94
N ALA A 245 -7.07 3.93 18.87
CA ALA A 245 -7.63 2.88 19.71
C ALA A 245 -8.59 2.01 18.89
N LYS A 246 -8.58 0.69 19.16
CA LYS A 246 -9.63 -0.19 18.63
C LYS A 246 -10.98 0.22 19.24
N ASP A 247 -11.98 0.40 18.38
CA ASP A 247 -13.36 0.63 18.79
C ASP A 247 -14.07 -0.74 18.97
N PRO A 248 -14.52 -1.09 20.19
CA PRO A 248 -15.26 -2.34 20.44
C PRO A 248 -16.59 -2.44 19.66
N GLU A 249 -17.19 -1.29 19.33
CA GLU A 249 -18.46 -1.21 18.57
C GLU A 249 -18.22 -1.03 17.06
N CYS A 250 -17.00 -1.05 16.59
CA CYS A 250 -16.66 -0.86 15.17
C CYS A 250 -17.39 -1.87 14.28
N SER A 251 -18.08 -1.38 13.26
CA SER A 251 -18.81 -2.21 12.29
C SER A 251 -17.91 -3.16 11.49
N GLY A 252 -16.61 -2.84 11.33
CA GLY A 252 -15.67 -3.65 10.55
C GLY A 252 -14.88 -4.66 11.40
N CYS A 253 -14.51 -4.35 12.64
CA CYS A 253 -13.63 -5.22 13.44
C CYS A 253 -14.02 -5.33 14.92
N GLY A 254 -15.14 -4.74 15.34
CA GLY A 254 -15.66 -4.84 16.69
C GLY A 254 -16.17 -6.24 17.04
N ASP A 255 -16.44 -6.47 18.31
CA ASP A 255 -16.84 -7.80 18.82
C ASP A 255 -18.14 -8.30 18.20
N LYS A 256 -19.08 -7.39 17.89
CA LYS A 256 -20.34 -7.73 17.22
C LYS A 256 -20.17 -8.11 15.75
N ALA A 257 -19.22 -7.49 15.05
CA ALA A 257 -18.94 -7.77 13.64
C ALA A 257 -18.32 -9.17 13.43
N ARG A 258 -17.70 -9.74 14.48
CA ARG A 258 -17.06 -11.06 14.46
C ARG A 258 -17.97 -12.20 14.89
N ALA A 259 -19.13 -11.89 15.45
CA ALA A 259 -20.08 -12.87 15.97
C ALA A 259 -21.12 -13.34 14.93
N GLY A 260 -21.15 -12.77 13.74
CA GLY A 260 -22.04 -13.09 12.62
C GLY A 260 -21.29 -13.67 11.44
#